data_46e8b66a1a1d0287c0a5a51bfbbf428d
#
_entry.id   46e8b66a1a1d0287c0a5a51bfbbf428d
#
_cell.length_a   1.000
_cell.length_b   1.000
_cell.length_c   1.000
_cell.angle_alpha   90.00
_cell.angle_beta   90.00
_cell.angle_gamma   90.00
#
_symmetry.space_group_name_H-M   'P 1'
#
loop_
_entity.id
_entity.type
_entity.pdbx_description
1 polymer ?
#
loop_
_entity_poly.entity_id
_entity_poly.type
_entity_poly.pdbx_seq_one_letter_code
_entity_poly.pdbx_strand_id
1 'polypeptide(L)'
;MTKLVEIEGIGEKYASKLEGADIKNLEALLQKGSTKKGRKELEDASGISGKLLLRWINMADLFRVKGIGEQYSDLLEAAGVDTVPELAQRKPENLHGKMVEVNEAKNLVRATPSLSAVEKWVAEAKELPRVVTY
;
A
#
# COMPACT_ATOMS: atom_id res chain seq x y z
N MET A 1 -10.80 8.86 -8.69
CA MET A 1 -9.69 9.00 -7.74
C MET A 1 -9.91 8.11 -6.52
N THR A 2 -8.85 7.59 -5.97
CA THR A 2 -8.94 6.64 -4.87
C THR A 2 -9.06 7.37 -3.53
N LYS A 3 -10.06 7.01 -2.76
CA LYS A 3 -10.32 7.67 -1.47
C LYS A 3 -9.26 7.28 -0.44
N LEU A 4 -8.91 8.23 0.43
CA LEU A 4 -7.93 8.00 1.50
C LEU A 4 -8.37 6.85 2.42
N VAL A 5 -9.64 6.75 2.72
CA VAL A 5 -10.16 5.74 3.64
C VAL A 5 -10.11 4.31 3.08
N GLU A 6 -9.75 4.13 1.82
CA GLU A 6 -9.53 2.80 1.24
C GLU A 6 -8.25 2.14 1.73
N ILE A 7 -7.35 2.90 2.37
CA ILE A 7 -6.19 2.29 3.04
C ILE A 7 -6.59 1.87 4.45
N GLU A 8 -6.30 0.62 4.80
CA GLU A 8 -6.50 0.12 6.15
C GLU A 8 -5.70 0.96 7.13
N GLY A 9 -6.37 1.47 8.15
CA GLY A 9 -5.76 2.32 9.15
C GLY A 9 -6.01 3.81 8.95
N ILE A 10 -6.48 4.23 7.77
CA ILE A 10 -6.90 5.62 7.58
C ILE A 10 -8.41 5.70 7.79
N GLY A 11 -8.82 6.04 9.01
CA GLY A 11 -10.21 6.34 9.30
C GLY A 11 -10.49 7.82 9.03
N GLU A 12 -11.71 8.24 9.35
CA GLU A 12 -12.14 9.61 9.11
C GLU A 12 -11.25 10.66 9.78
N LYS A 13 -10.76 10.36 10.98
CA LYS A 13 -9.90 11.29 11.71
C LYS A 13 -8.60 11.58 10.97
N TYR A 14 -7.93 10.54 10.50
CA TYR A 14 -6.69 10.71 9.74
C TYR A 14 -6.96 11.30 8.36
N ALA A 15 -8.05 10.88 7.72
CA ALA A 15 -8.43 11.46 6.43
C ALA A 15 -8.66 12.97 6.56
N SER A 16 -9.31 13.42 7.64
CA SER A 16 -9.52 14.84 7.89
C SER A 16 -8.20 15.59 8.09
N LYS A 17 -7.26 14.99 8.81
CA LYS A 17 -5.93 15.59 9.02
C LYS A 17 -5.18 15.73 7.70
N LEU A 18 -5.25 14.72 6.84
CA LEU A 18 -4.60 14.75 5.53
C LEU A 18 -5.28 15.81 4.63
N GLU A 19 -6.59 15.88 4.64
CA GLU A 19 -7.32 16.91 3.89
C GLU A 19 -6.95 18.30 4.34
N GLY A 20 -6.76 18.50 5.64
CA GLY A 20 -6.28 19.77 6.20
C GLY A 20 -4.86 20.12 5.74
N ALA A 21 -4.08 19.15 5.34
CA ALA A 21 -2.75 19.32 4.77
C ALA A 21 -2.78 19.31 3.24
N ASP A 22 -3.96 19.46 2.64
CA ASP A 22 -4.21 19.51 1.20
C ASP A 22 -3.98 18.17 0.48
N ILE A 23 -4.13 17.07 1.17
CA ILE A 23 -4.05 15.73 0.61
C ILE A 23 -5.47 15.15 0.59
N LYS A 24 -6.08 15.07 -0.59
CA LYS A 24 -7.50 14.70 -0.73
C LYS A 24 -7.75 13.27 -1.22
N ASN A 25 -6.73 12.61 -1.74
CA ASN A 25 -6.87 11.26 -2.28
C ASN A 25 -5.52 10.53 -2.21
N LEU A 26 -5.52 9.23 -2.55
CA LEU A 26 -4.30 8.42 -2.49
C LEU A 26 -3.26 8.85 -3.51
N GLU A 27 -3.68 9.31 -4.67
CA GLU A 27 -2.77 9.79 -5.72
C GLU A 27 -2.00 11.01 -5.23
N ALA A 28 -2.67 11.94 -4.55
CA ALA A 28 -2.02 13.11 -3.96
C ALA A 28 -1.08 12.72 -2.81
N LEU A 29 -1.49 11.73 -1.99
CA LEU A 29 -0.67 11.22 -0.90
C LEU A 29 0.63 10.61 -1.43
N LEU A 30 0.52 9.77 -2.45
CA LEU A 30 1.67 9.13 -3.07
C LEU A 30 2.60 10.18 -3.71
N GLN A 31 2.03 11.13 -4.43
CA GLN A 31 2.82 12.19 -5.08
C GLN A 31 3.59 13.02 -4.07
N LYS A 32 2.93 13.51 -3.02
CA LYS A 32 3.57 14.33 -2.00
C LYS A 32 4.58 13.52 -1.19
N GLY A 33 4.24 12.28 -0.87
CA GLY A 33 5.06 11.43 -0.01
C GLY A 33 6.09 10.58 -0.74
N SER A 34 6.25 10.77 -2.05
CA SER A 34 7.21 9.98 -2.83
C SER A 34 8.66 10.24 -2.42
N THR A 35 8.96 11.43 -1.88
CA THR A 35 10.30 11.79 -1.42
C THR A 35 10.34 11.92 0.09
N LYS A 36 11.54 11.75 0.65
CA LYS A 36 11.76 11.92 2.09
C LYS A 36 11.41 13.36 2.52
N LYS A 37 11.77 14.35 1.72
CA LYS A 37 11.46 15.75 1.99
C LYS A 37 9.94 15.98 2.03
N GLY A 38 9.21 15.45 1.05
CA GLY A 38 7.75 15.59 1.00
C GLY A 38 7.07 14.95 2.21
N ARG A 39 7.54 13.79 2.63
CA ARG A 39 7.02 13.11 3.82
C ARG A 39 7.25 13.94 5.09
N LYS A 40 8.41 14.56 5.22
CA LYS A 40 8.72 15.42 6.37
C LYS A 40 7.82 16.64 6.40
N GLU A 41 7.63 17.27 5.26
CA GLU A 41 6.72 18.40 5.13
C GLU A 41 5.29 18.01 5.50
N LEU A 42 4.86 16.83 5.06
CA LEU A 42 3.52 16.32 5.36
C LEU A 42 3.35 15.98 6.84
N GLU A 43 4.38 15.41 7.46
CA GLU A 43 4.39 15.16 8.91
C GLU A 43 4.20 16.46 9.68
N ASP A 44 4.94 17.50 9.30
CA ASP A 44 4.87 18.81 9.96
C ASP A 44 3.49 19.47 9.76
N ALA A 45 2.93 19.34 8.57
CA ALA A 45 1.64 19.96 8.24
C ALA A 45 0.43 19.23 8.84
N SER A 46 0.50 17.90 8.93
CA SER A 46 -0.65 17.10 9.38
C SER A 46 -0.59 16.69 10.85
N GLY A 47 0.60 16.70 11.43
CA GLY A 47 0.79 16.19 12.78
C GLY A 47 0.75 14.67 12.88
N ILE A 48 0.73 13.97 11.74
CA ILE A 48 0.73 12.50 11.70
C ILE A 48 2.18 12.02 11.69
N SER A 49 2.48 10.94 12.43
CA SER A 49 3.84 10.44 12.50
C SER A 49 4.37 10.02 11.12
N GLY A 50 5.65 10.25 10.88
CA GLY A 50 6.29 9.89 9.62
C GLY A 50 6.23 8.38 9.36
N LYS A 51 6.24 7.58 10.41
CA LYS A 51 6.14 6.11 10.30
C LYS A 51 4.79 5.69 9.72
N LEU A 52 3.69 6.27 10.21
CA LEU A 52 2.37 6.00 9.67
C LEU A 52 2.23 6.50 8.24
N LEU A 53 2.74 7.69 7.96
CA LEU A 53 2.70 8.25 6.62
C LEU A 53 3.43 7.35 5.63
N LEU A 54 4.62 6.87 5.98
CA LEU A 54 5.38 5.98 5.10
C LEU A 54 4.64 4.68 4.84
N ARG A 55 4.01 4.09 5.87
CA ARG A 55 3.20 2.89 5.71
C ARG A 55 2.08 3.10 4.69
N TRP A 56 1.34 4.20 4.83
CA TRP A 56 0.22 4.49 3.94
C TRP A 56 0.69 4.82 2.52
N ILE A 57 1.82 5.51 2.39
CA ILE A 57 2.40 5.84 1.09
C ILE A 57 2.83 4.56 0.37
N ASN A 58 3.44 3.61 1.08
CA ASN A 58 3.79 2.32 0.51
C ASN A 58 2.55 1.53 0.06
N MET A 59 1.47 1.59 0.84
CA MET A 59 0.21 0.96 0.44
C MET A 59 -0.41 1.64 -0.78
N ALA A 60 -0.37 2.97 -0.83
CA ALA A 60 -0.83 3.70 -2.01
C ALA A 60 -0.01 3.31 -3.25
N ASP A 61 1.28 3.06 -3.07
CA ASP A 61 2.15 2.61 -4.15
C ASP A 61 1.74 1.20 -4.63
N LEU A 62 1.42 0.30 -3.71
CA LEU A 62 0.91 -1.03 -4.07
C LEU A 62 -0.39 -0.95 -4.88
N PHE A 63 -1.22 0.06 -4.64
CA PHE A 63 -2.46 0.24 -5.39
C PHE A 63 -2.22 0.53 -6.88
N ARG A 64 -1.00 0.87 -7.28
CA ARG A 64 -0.65 1.05 -8.70
C ARG A 64 -0.66 -0.28 -9.45
N VAL A 65 -0.51 -1.38 -8.74
CA VAL A 65 -0.58 -2.72 -9.34
C VAL A 65 -2.05 -3.04 -9.57
N LYS A 66 -2.40 -3.35 -10.81
CA LYS A 66 -3.79 -3.65 -11.18
C LYS A 66 -4.31 -4.86 -10.40
N GLY A 67 -5.45 -4.69 -9.74
CA GLY A 67 -6.08 -5.74 -8.96
C GLY A 67 -5.73 -5.71 -7.47
N ILE A 68 -4.78 -4.88 -7.05
CA ILE A 68 -4.46 -4.70 -5.65
C ILE A 68 -5.20 -3.46 -5.12
N GLY A 69 -6.17 -3.68 -4.24
CA GLY A 69 -6.90 -2.64 -3.55
C GLY A 69 -6.73 -2.80 -2.04
N GLU A 70 -7.67 -2.24 -1.29
CA GLU A 70 -7.63 -2.22 0.18
C GLU A 70 -7.39 -3.60 0.81
N GLN A 71 -8.19 -4.58 0.42
CA GLN A 71 -8.12 -5.91 1.03
C GLN A 71 -6.82 -6.64 0.71
N TYR A 72 -6.42 -6.61 -0.55
CA TYR A 72 -5.23 -7.35 -0.96
C TYR A 72 -3.94 -6.65 -0.52
N SER A 73 -3.91 -5.32 -0.44
CA SER A 73 -2.74 -4.62 0.09
C SER A 73 -2.53 -4.94 1.57
N ASP A 74 -3.63 -5.05 2.33
CA ASP A 74 -3.59 -5.43 3.75
C ASP A 74 -3.09 -6.87 3.91
N LEU A 75 -3.59 -7.79 3.10
CA LEU A 75 -3.14 -9.18 3.13
C LEU A 75 -1.66 -9.30 2.72
N LEU A 76 -1.24 -8.56 1.70
CA LEU A 76 0.17 -8.54 1.29
C LEU A 76 1.07 -8.04 2.41
N GLU A 77 0.69 -6.97 3.08
CA GLU A 77 1.46 -6.45 4.23
C GLU A 77 1.59 -7.51 5.32
N ALA A 78 0.49 -8.18 5.65
CA ALA A 78 0.51 -9.25 6.65
C ALA A 78 1.36 -10.44 6.23
N ALA A 79 1.50 -10.66 4.92
CA ALA A 79 2.35 -11.72 4.36
C ALA A 79 3.80 -11.28 4.18
N GLY A 80 4.13 -10.05 4.59
CA GLY A 80 5.51 -9.54 4.56
C GLY A 80 5.86 -8.69 3.34
N VAL A 81 4.88 -8.27 2.54
CA VAL A 81 5.11 -7.44 1.35
C VAL A 81 4.38 -6.11 1.50
N ASP A 82 5.12 -5.04 1.71
CA ASP A 82 4.53 -3.71 1.89
C ASP A 82 5.00 -2.67 0.86
N THR A 83 5.87 -3.04 -0.09
CA THR A 83 6.33 -2.13 -1.14
C THR A 83 6.28 -2.80 -2.50
N VAL A 84 6.24 -1.98 -3.56
CA VAL A 84 6.27 -2.48 -4.95
C VAL A 84 7.61 -3.18 -5.25
N PRO A 85 8.78 -2.62 -4.89
CA PRO A 85 10.05 -3.33 -5.12
C PRO A 85 10.11 -4.69 -4.42
N GLU A 86 9.55 -4.80 -3.22
CA GLU A 86 9.54 -6.07 -2.50
C GLU A 86 8.64 -7.08 -3.18
N LEU A 87 7.46 -6.65 -3.66
CA LEU A 87 6.57 -7.51 -4.43
C LEU A 87 7.30 -8.04 -5.68
N ALA A 88 8.04 -7.18 -6.37
CA ALA A 88 8.78 -7.56 -7.58
C ALA A 88 9.82 -8.65 -7.33
N GLN A 89 10.33 -8.76 -6.12
CA GLN A 89 11.37 -9.74 -5.76
C GLN A 89 10.82 -11.08 -5.27
N ARG A 90 9.51 -11.19 -5.05
CA ARG A 90 8.92 -12.40 -4.47
C ARG A 90 8.66 -13.45 -5.55
N LYS A 91 8.79 -14.71 -5.16
CA LYS A 91 8.38 -15.84 -6.00
C LYS A 91 6.89 -16.01 -5.87
N PRO A 92 6.12 -15.96 -6.98
CA PRO A 92 4.66 -15.99 -6.89
C PRO A 92 4.10 -17.18 -6.11
N GLU A 93 4.66 -18.37 -6.30
CA GLU A 93 4.16 -19.57 -5.62
C GLU A 93 4.34 -19.47 -4.10
N ASN A 94 5.51 -18.99 -3.66
CA ASN A 94 5.81 -18.83 -2.24
C ASN A 94 4.97 -17.74 -1.62
N LEU A 95 4.80 -16.62 -2.32
CA LEU A 95 3.98 -15.51 -1.85
C LEU A 95 2.51 -15.94 -1.75
N HIS A 96 1.99 -16.62 -2.77
CA HIS A 96 0.62 -17.12 -2.76
C HIS A 96 0.38 -18.03 -1.57
N GLY A 97 1.28 -18.99 -1.34
CA GLY A 97 1.18 -19.90 -0.20
C GLY A 97 1.18 -19.17 1.13
N LYS A 98 2.02 -18.15 1.26
CA LYS A 98 2.08 -17.35 2.49
C LYS A 98 0.79 -16.54 2.68
N MET A 99 0.23 -16.00 1.61
CA MET A 99 -1.03 -15.25 1.68
C MET A 99 -2.19 -16.16 2.12
N VAL A 100 -2.26 -17.38 1.58
CA VAL A 100 -3.26 -18.36 1.99
C VAL A 100 -3.11 -18.68 3.48
N GLU A 101 -1.90 -18.97 3.91
CA GLU A 101 -1.61 -19.28 5.32
C GLU A 101 -1.99 -18.15 6.26
N VAL A 102 -1.61 -16.91 5.90
CA VAL A 102 -1.93 -15.74 6.71
C VAL A 102 -3.44 -15.50 6.77
N ASN A 103 -4.12 -15.67 5.65
CA ASN A 103 -5.57 -15.46 5.63
C ASN A 103 -6.33 -16.52 6.43
N GLU A 104 -5.83 -17.75 6.47
CA GLU A 104 -6.41 -18.78 7.32
C GLU A 104 -6.32 -18.41 8.79
N ALA A 105 -5.24 -17.76 9.19
CA ALA A 105 -5.03 -17.35 10.58
C ALA A 105 -5.76 -16.06 10.93
N LYS A 106 -5.80 -15.08 10.02
CA LYS A 106 -6.29 -13.73 10.31
C LYS A 106 -7.61 -13.37 9.63
N ASN A 107 -8.02 -14.09 8.63
CA ASN A 107 -9.27 -13.88 7.90
C ASN A 107 -9.44 -12.43 7.42
N LEU A 108 -8.40 -11.91 6.76
CA LEU A 108 -8.38 -10.51 6.28
C LEU A 108 -9.20 -10.28 5.01
N VAL A 109 -9.33 -11.31 4.17
CA VAL A 109 -10.10 -11.23 2.93
C VAL A 109 -11.06 -12.42 2.85
N ARG A 110 -12.16 -12.24 2.11
CA ARG A 110 -13.16 -13.32 1.92
C ARG A 110 -12.61 -14.45 1.06
N ALA A 111 -11.91 -14.08 0.01
CA ALA A 111 -11.34 -15.05 -0.92
C ALA A 111 -9.89 -14.66 -1.17
N THR A 112 -8.98 -15.62 -0.97
CA THR A 112 -7.57 -15.40 -1.28
C THR A 112 -7.42 -15.24 -2.80
N PRO A 113 -6.41 -14.46 -3.25
CA PRO A 113 -6.19 -14.32 -4.69
C PRO A 113 -5.72 -15.65 -5.26
N SER A 114 -5.99 -15.87 -6.55
CA SER A 114 -5.48 -17.05 -7.24
C SER A 114 -3.98 -16.92 -7.45
N LEU A 115 -3.30 -18.05 -7.67
CA LEU A 115 -1.89 -18.03 -8.02
C LEU A 115 -1.66 -17.21 -9.30
N SER A 116 -2.55 -17.34 -10.28
CA SER A 116 -2.49 -16.57 -11.52
C SER A 116 -2.51 -15.06 -11.27
N ALA A 117 -3.37 -14.60 -10.34
CA ALA A 117 -3.42 -13.19 -9.97
C ALA A 117 -2.10 -12.73 -9.35
N VAL A 118 -1.55 -13.52 -8.42
CA VAL A 118 -0.28 -13.20 -7.77
C VAL A 118 0.87 -13.15 -8.78
N GLU A 119 0.88 -14.08 -9.74
CA GLU A 119 1.87 -14.07 -10.83
C GLU A 119 1.81 -12.77 -11.63
N LYS A 120 0.60 -12.31 -11.94
CA LYS A 120 0.42 -11.05 -12.67
C LYS A 120 0.90 -9.85 -11.86
N TRP A 121 0.61 -9.83 -10.55
CA TRP A 121 1.05 -8.75 -9.68
C TRP A 121 2.58 -8.65 -9.60
N VAL A 122 3.25 -9.78 -9.45
CA VAL A 122 4.71 -9.81 -9.39
C VAL A 122 5.31 -9.34 -10.72
N ALA A 123 4.75 -9.83 -11.84
CA ALA A 123 5.22 -9.43 -13.16
C ALA A 123 5.03 -7.93 -13.41
N GLU A 124 3.89 -7.39 -13.03
CA GLU A 124 3.61 -5.96 -13.18
C GLU A 124 4.53 -5.12 -12.28
N ALA A 125 4.74 -5.56 -11.04
CA ALA A 125 5.63 -4.86 -10.11
C ALA A 125 7.04 -4.72 -10.66
N LYS A 126 7.52 -5.70 -11.40
CA LYS A 126 8.85 -5.66 -12.03
C LYS A 126 8.94 -4.59 -13.11
N GLU A 127 7.83 -4.24 -13.74
CA GLU A 127 7.79 -3.27 -14.83
C GLU A 127 7.45 -1.86 -14.36
N LEU A 128 6.90 -1.70 -13.15
CA LEU A 128 6.54 -0.38 -12.65
C LEU A 128 7.78 0.43 -12.29
N PRO A 129 7.86 1.69 -12.75
CA PRO A 129 8.96 2.55 -12.34
C PRO A 129 8.86 2.86 -10.85
N ARG A 130 10.01 3.01 -10.22
CA ARG A 130 10.06 3.35 -8.80
C ARG A 130 9.54 4.77 -8.60
N VAL A 131 8.63 4.95 -7.65
CA VAL A 131 8.05 6.25 -7.33
C VAL A 131 8.49 6.70 -5.94
N VAL A 132 8.48 5.78 -4.97
CA VAL A 132 8.82 6.11 -3.58
C VAL A 132 10.32 5.96 -3.37
N THR A 133 10.96 7.02 -2.85
CA THR A 133 12.38 7.00 -2.49
C THR A 133 12.52 7.15 -0.98
N TYR A 134 13.56 6.55 -0.41
CA TYR A 134 13.77 6.48 1.04
C TYR A 134 15.03 7.25 1.50
#